data_c314de01a72cefc9f462a93126f9a1ce
#
_entry.id   c314de01a72cefc9f462a93126f9a1ce
#
_cell.length_a   1.000
_cell.length_b   1.000
_cell.length_c   1.000
_cell.angle_alpha   90.00
_cell.angle_beta   90.00
_cell.angle_gamma   90.00
#
_symmetry.space_group_name_H-M   'P 1'
#
loop_
_entity.id
_entity.type
_entity.pdbx_description
1 polymer ?
#
loop_
_entity_poly.entity_id
_entity_poly.type
_entity_poly.pdbx_seq_one_letter_code
_entity_poly.pdbx_strand_id
1 'polypeptide(L)'
;MKFWGSPVTRQVNRHIKRWAFEVNAPSYEIPEDADILFTHQPPSCNGLGNTYWKQSIPSKRLGSDALKEAVWNSHAKLLLCGHIHTGNHKLTTLNNVAKTKACNVSMLDEQYEVRYPVAEFYLEV
;
A
#
# COMPACT_ATOMS: atom_id res chain seq x y z
N MET A 1 16.58 -10.41 8.88
CA MET A 1 15.53 -9.69 8.13
C MET A 1 14.18 -10.12 8.67
N LYS A 2 13.38 -9.17 9.10
CA LYS A 2 12.04 -9.41 9.65
C LYS A 2 10.96 -8.84 8.74
N PHE A 3 9.93 -9.64 8.53
CA PHE A 3 8.76 -9.30 7.72
C PHE A 3 7.57 -9.07 8.62
N TRP A 4 6.79 -8.06 8.30
CA TRP A 4 5.50 -7.81 8.93
C TRP A 4 4.45 -7.58 7.85
N GLY A 5 3.24 -8.04 8.06
CA GLY A 5 2.18 -7.87 7.09
C GLY A 5 0.81 -7.67 7.70
N SER A 6 -0.06 -6.96 6.98
CA SER A 6 -1.45 -6.76 7.35
C SER A 6 -2.36 -6.91 6.14
N PRO A 7 -3.36 -7.79 6.19
CA PRO A 7 -4.36 -7.92 5.14
C PRO A 7 -5.50 -6.91 5.27
N VAL A 8 -5.50 -6.10 6.32
CA VAL A 8 -6.62 -5.23 6.69
C VAL A 8 -6.78 -4.10 5.68
N THR A 9 -8.01 -3.81 5.33
CA THR A 9 -8.40 -2.66 4.51
C THR A 9 -9.59 -1.93 5.13
N ARG A 10 -9.72 -0.64 4.80
CA ARG A 10 -10.85 0.16 5.24
C ARG A 10 -12.10 -0.21 4.45
N GLN A 11 -13.22 -0.34 5.14
CA GLN A 11 -14.52 -0.51 4.50
C GLN A 11 -14.88 0.74 3.69
N VAL A 12 -15.03 0.57 2.38
CA VAL A 12 -15.31 1.67 1.46
C VAL A 12 -16.80 1.97 1.37
N ASN A 13 -17.64 0.94 1.44
CA ASN A 13 -19.09 1.09 1.31
C ASN A 13 -19.81 0.49 2.52
N ARG A 14 -20.45 1.37 3.31
CA ARG A 14 -21.19 0.98 4.54
C ARG A 14 -22.51 0.25 4.26
N HIS A 15 -23.01 0.30 3.05
CA HIS A 15 -24.30 -0.30 2.65
C HIS A 15 -24.16 -1.70 2.08
N ILE A 16 -22.94 -2.16 1.79
CA ILE A 16 -22.65 -3.49 1.28
C ILE A 16 -22.10 -4.36 2.41
N LYS A 17 -22.45 -5.66 2.39
CA LYS A 17 -21.86 -6.65 3.30
C LYS A 17 -20.33 -6.54 3.30
N ARG A 18 -19.72 -6.55 4.47
CA ARG A 18 -18.27 -6.51 4.63
C ARG A 18 -17.61 -7.65 3.89
N TRP A 19 -16.59 -7.31 3.15
CA TRP A 19 -15.67 -8.28 2.56
C TRP A 19 -14.66 -8.74 3.61
N ALA A 20 -13.96 -9.84 3.33
CA ALA A 20 -12.91 -10.31 4.22
C ALA A 20 -11.88 -9.21 4.48
N PHE A 21 -11.47 -9.09 5.74
CA PHE A 21 -10.47 -8.11 6.22
C PHE A 21 -10.86 -6.64 6.16
N GLU A 22 -12.08 -6.30 5.77
CA GLU A 22 -12.57 -4.92 5.86
C GLU A 22 -12.94 -4.54 7.30
N VAL A 23 -12.45 -3.39 7.74
CA VAL A 23 -12.75 -2.80 9.05
C VAL A 23 -13.08 -1.32 8.91
N ASN A 24 -13.87 -0.78 9.86
CA ASN A 24 -14.27 0.64 9.80
C ASN A 24 -13.10 1.59 10.06
N ALA A 25 -12.23 1.24 11.00
CA ALA A 25 -11.08 2.04 11.41
C ALA A 25 -9.85 1.13 11.58
N PRO A 26 -9.12 0.85 10.48
CA PRO A 26 -7.93 0.03 10.58
C PRO A 26 -6.86 0.67 11.46
N SER A 27 -6.19 -0.15 12.26
CA SER A 27 -4.98 0.24 12.96
C SER A 27 -3.84 -0.69 12.57
N TYR A 28 -2.63 -0.17 12.57
CA TYR A 28 -1.43 -0.87 12.12
C TYR A 28 -0.35 -0.75 13.19
N GLU A 29 -0.05 -1.86 13.86
CA GLU A 29 1.00 -1.94 14.86
C GLU A 29 2.24 -2.58 14.24
N ILE A 30 3.11 -1.75 13.69
CA ILE A 30 4.33 -2.19 13.03
C ILE A 30 5.44 -2.35 14.10
N PRO A 31 6.03 -3.54 14.25
CA PRO A 31 7.16 -3.73 15.17
C PRO A 31 8.35 -2.85 14.77
N GLU A 32 9.08 -2.33 15.77
CA GLU A 32 10.24 -1.47 15.54
C GLU A 32 11.34 -2.13 14.71
N ASP A 33 11.46 -3.45 14.80
CA ASP A 33 12.48 -4.25 14.13
C ASP A 33 12.02 -4.88 12.81
N ALA A 34 10.86 -4.46 12.29
CA ALA A 34 10.40 -4.90 10.98
C ALA A 34 11.23 -4.25 9.86
N ASP A 35 11.80 -5.05 8.99
CA ASP A 35 12.58 -4.58 7.85
C ASP A 35 11.73 -4.38 6.60
N ILE A 36 10.77 -5.28 6.37
CA ILE A 36 9.92 -5.30 5.18
C ILE A 36 8.46 -5.38 5.58
N LEU A 37 7.65 -4.52 4.99
CA LEU A 37 6.21 -4.44 5.22
C LEU A 37 5.43 -4.92 4.00
N PHE A 38 4.42 -5.75 4.24
CA PHE A 38 3.45 -6.17 3.23
C PHE A 38 2.06 -5.76 3.68
N THR A 39 1.39 -4.92 2.92
CA THR A 39 0.03 -4.50 3.25
C THR A 39 -0.91 -4.70 2.07
N HIS A 40 -2.15 -5.09 2.34
CA HIS A 40 -3.14 -5.13 1.27
C HIS A 40 -3.46 -3.71 0.83
N GLN A 41 -3.86 -2.84 1.76
CA GLN A 41 -4.16 -1.44 1.47
C GLN A 41 -2.88 -0.60 1.37
N PRO A 42 -2.76 0.33 0.41
CA PRO A 42 -1.64 1.26 0.35
C PRO A 42 -1.77 2.40 1.36
N PRO A 43 -0.67 3.05 1.75
CA PRO A 43 -0.70 4.29 2.50
C PRO A 43 -1.15 5.46 1.61
N SER A 44 -1.63 6.54 2.24
CA SER A 44 -2.08 7.77 1.55
C SER A 44 -0.93 8.71 1.16
N CYS A 45 0.07 8.18 0.49
CA CYS A 45 1.24 8.95 0.08
C CYS A 45 1.82 8.44 -1.25
N ASN A 46 2.64 9.27 -1.89
CA ASN A 46 3.40 8.95 -3.09
C ASN A 46 2.60 8.34 -4.25
N GLY A 47 1.30 8.58 -4.29
CA GLY A 47 0.41 8.04 -5.32
C GLY A 47 0.10 6.55 -5.22
N LEU A 48 0.56 5.87 -4.17
CA LEU A 48 0.42 4.42 -3.99
C LEU A 48 -1.03 3.94 -3.97
N GLY A 49 -1.94 4.76 -3.47
CA GLY A 49 -3.38 4.48 -3.37
C GLY A 49 -4.26 5.37 -4.26
N ASN A 50 -3.72 6.00 -5.27
CA ASN A 50 -4.49 6.86 -6.17
C ASN A 50 -5.17 6.05 -7.28
N THR A 51 -6.44 6.36 -7.54
CA THR A 51 -7.12 5.88 -8.75
C THR A 51 -7.13 6.99 -9.80
N TYR A 52 -7.16 6.59 -11.06
CA TYR A 52 -7.25 7.51 -12.18
C TYR A 52 -8.49 7.15 -13.02
N TRP A 53 -9.35 8.13 -13.25
CA TRP A 53 -10.44 8.02 -14.19
C TRP A 53 -9.95 8.55 -15.54
N LYS A 54 -9.93 7.69 -16.58
CA LYS A 54 -9.46 8.06 -17.92
C LYS A 54 -8.10 8.81 -17.95
N GLN A 55 -7.04 8.07 -17.67
CA GLN A 55 -5.62 8.39 -17.92
C GLN A 55 -5.04 9.72 -17.38
N SER A 56 -5.81 10.72 -16.98
CA SER A 56 -5.25 12.03 -16.63
C SER A 56 -5.88 12.75 -15.44
N ILE A 57 -7.01 12.26 -14.92
CA ILE A 57 -7.67 12.92 -13.79
C ILE A 57 -7.60 12.02 -12.56
N PRO A 58 -6.85 12.41 -11.52
CA PRO A 58 -6.89 11.70 -10.24
C PRO A 58 -8.31 11.76 -9.69
N SER A 59 -9.03 10.63 -9.72
CA SER A 59 -10.43 10.62 -9.31
C SER A 59 -10.58 10.43 -7.81
N LYS A 60 -9.73 9.62 -7.18
CA LYS A 60 -9.79 9.35 -5.73
C LYS A 60 -8.42 9.03 -5.16
N ARG A 61 -8.22 9.47 -3.92
CA ARG A 61 -7.11 9.06 -3.07
C ARG A 61 -7.64 8.06 -2.06
N LEU A 62 -7.36 6.78 -2.27
CA LEU A 62 -7.90 5.68 -1.46
C LEU A 62 -6.88 5.09 -0.49
N GLY A 63 -5.70 5.67 -0.40
CA GLY A 63 -4.70 5.26 0.56
C GLY A 63 -5.13 5.49 2.01
N SER A 64 -4.53 4.74 2.92
CA SER A 64 -4.80 4.81 4.37
C SER A 64 -3.89 5.82 5.05
N ASP A 65 -4.49 6.81 5.72
CA ASP A 65 -3.75 7.77 6.57
C ASP A 65 -3.18 7.07 7.80
N ALA A 66 -3.92 6.13 8.39
CA ALA A 66 -3.45 5.36 9.53
C ALA A 66 -2.21 4.50 9.17
N LEU A 67 -2.21 3.87 8.01
CA LEU A 67 -1.03 3.14 7.53
C LEU A 67 0.14 4.09 7.24
N LYS A 68 -0.13 5.22 6.62
CA LYS A 68 0.91 6.24 6.39
C LYS A 68 1.58 6.63 7.70
N GLU A 69 0.81 6.96 8.72
CA GLU A 69 1.33 7.33 10.04
C GLU A 69 2.18 6.21 10.65
N ALA A 70 1.68 4.96 10.61
CA ALA A 70 2.42 3.81 11.13
C ALA A 70 3.75 3.59 10.40
N VAL A 71 3.77 3.72 9.08
CA VAL A 71 5.00 3.59 8.28
C VAL A 71 5.97 4.75 8.56
N TRP A 72 5.48 5.97 8.76
CA TRP A 72 6.33 7.13 9.10
C TRP A 72 7.10 6.92 10.39
N ASN A 73 6.51 6.24 11.35
CA ASN A 73 7.12 5.95 12.65
C ASN A 73 7.92 4.64 12.66
N SER A 74 7.93 3.89 11.57
CA SER A 74 8.67 2.63 11.46
C SER A 74 10.10 2.85 10.96
N HIS A 75 10.96 1.83 11.17
CA HIS A 75 12.31 1.77 10.62
C HIS A 75 12.41 0.86 9.38
N ALA A 76 11.28 0.50 8.80
CA ALA A 76 11.24 -0.43 7.68
C ALA A 76 11.95 0.13 6.44
N LYS A 77 12.66 -0.75 5.74
CA LYS A 77 13.41 -0.43 4.52
C LYS A 77 12.53 -0.46 3.27
N LEU A 78 11.53 -1.33 3.27
CA LEU A 78 10.66 -1.56 2.11
C LEU A 78 9.21 -1.75 2.53
N LEU A 79 8.29 -1.12 1.81
CA LEU A 79 6.84 -1.35 1.88
C LEU A 79 6.33 -1.80 0.51
N LEU A 80 5.66 -2.94 0.48
CA LEU A 80 4.95 -3.46 -0.68
C LEU A 80 3.46 -3.48 -0.39
N CYS A 81 2.65 -2.88 -1.26
CA CYS A 81 1.20 -2.81 -1.11
C CYS A 81 0.48 -3.17 -2.41
N GLY A 82 -0.82 -3.32 -2.34
CA GLY A 82 -1.66 -3.68 -3.49
C GLY A 82 -3.03 -3.01 -3.44
N HIS A 83 -4.08 -3.76 -3.66
CA HIS A 83 -5.50 -3.38 -3.57
C HIS A 83 -5.95 -2.32 -4.58
N ILE A 84 -5.26 -1.21 -4.70
CA ILE A 84 -5.57 -0.14 -5.64
C ILE A 84 -4.75 -0.37 -6.92
N HIS A 85 -5.36 -1.00 -7.91
CA HIS A 85 -4.67 -1.51 -9.10
C HIS A 85 -4.00 -0.41 -9.93
N THR A 86 -4.54 0.79 -9.93
CA THR A 86 -3.98 1.95 -10.64
C THR A 86 -2.98 2.78 -9.82
N GLY A 87 -2.63 2.33 -8.62
CA GLY A 87 -1.66 3.01 -7.77
C GLY A 87 -0.27 3.10 -8.40
N ASN A 88 0.62 3.82 -7.76
CA ASN A 88 1.97 4.02 -8.27
C ASN A 88 2.78 2.71 -8.24
N HIS A 89 3.02 2.13 -9.41
CA HIS A 89 3.80 0.91 -9.60
C HIS A 89 5.32 1.13 -9.69
N LYS A 90 5.76 2.37 -9.62
CA LYS A 90 7.18 2.71 -9.58
C LYS A 90 7.69 2.65 -8.15
N LEU A 91 8.92 2.16 -7.97
CA LEU A 91 9.59 2.23 -6.68
C LEU A 91 9.80 3.71 -6.31
N THR A 92 9.25 4.10 -5.17
CA THR A 92 9.35 5.47 -4.66
C THR A 92 10.00 5.47 -3.29
N THR A 93 10.54 6.60 -2.88
CA THR A 93 11.12 6.80 -1.55
C THR A 93 10.21 7.69 -0.72
N LEU A 94 9.75 7.18 0.40
CA LEU A 94 8.94 7.95 1.33
C LEU A 94 9.78 9.01 2.04
N ASN A 95 9.16 10.14 2.37
CA ASN A 95 9.85 11.23 3.07
C ASN A 95 9.79 11.06 4.60
N ASN A 96 9.94 9.84 5.07
CA ASN A 96 10.09 9.53 6.49
C ASN A 96 11.58 9.45 6.88
N VAL A 97 11.88 9.31 8.18
CA VAL A 97 13.26 9.24 8.69
C VAL A 97 14.02 8.05 8.10
N ALA A 98 13.37 6.90 8.01
CA ALA A 98 13.98 5.67 7.48
C ALA A 98 14.21 5.70 5.96
N LYS A 99 13.63 6.68 5.23
CA LYS A 99 13.65 6.72 3.76
C LYS A 99 13.14 5.41 3.15
N THR A 100 12.06 4.88 3.72
CA THR A 100 11.43 3.64 3.29
C THR A 100 11.16 3.65 1.78
N LYS A 101 11.61 2.62 1.09
CA LYS A 101 11.22 2.39 -0.31
C LYS A 101 9.82 1.82 -0.34
N ALA A 102 8.99 2.24 -1.27
CA ALA A 102 7.62 1.76 -1.39
C ALA A 102 7.20 1.55 -2.84
N CYS A 103 6.37 0.53 -3.06
CA CYS A 103 5.84 0.20 -4.39
C CYS A 103 4.46 -0.44 -4.27
N ASN A 104 3.54 -0.06 -5.15
CA ASN A 104 2.33 -0.84 -5.36
C ASN A 104 2.65 -1.98 -6.32
N VAL A 105 2.47 -3.21 -5.86
CA VAL A 105 2.84 -4.43 -6.61
C VAL A 105 1.64 -5.17 -7.18
N SER A 106 0.49 -4.52 -7.31
CA SER A 106 -0.68 -5.09 -7.99
C SER A 106 -0.32 -5.45 -9.43
N MET A 107 -0.63 -6.68 -9.83
CA MET A 107 -0.35 -7.17 -11.18
C MET A 107 -1.53 -6.95 -12.13
N LEU A 108 -2.74 -6.82 -11.60
CA LEU A 108 -3.98 -6.69 -12.37
C LEU A 108 -4.35 -5.23 -12.59
N ASP A 109 -5.01 -4.96 -13.71
CA ASP A 109 -5.66 -3.68 -13.97
C ASP A 109 -7.11 -3.64 -13.41
N GLU A 110 -7.84 -2.57 -13.70
CA GLU A 110 -9.22 -2.39 -13.24
C GLU A 110 -10.22 -3.38 -13.90
N GLN A 111 -9.83 -4.07 -14.95
CA GLN A 111 -10.59 -5.14 -15.60
C GLN A 111 -10.18 -6.53 -15.12
N TYR A 112 -9.32 -6.62 -14.11
CA TYR A 112 -8.76 -7.87 -13.57
C TYR A 112 -7.92 -8.65 -14.58
N GLU A 113 -7.33 -7.95 -15.54
CA GLU A 113 -6.38 -8.53 -16.50
C GLU A 113 -4.94 -8.26 -16.04
N VAL A 114 -4.04 -9.19 -16.32
CA VAL A 114 -2.61 -9.03 -16.00
C VAL A 114 -2.03 -7.93 -16.88
N ARG A 115 -1.62 -6.82 -16.25
CA ARG A 115 -1.10 -5.63 -16.94
C ARG A 115 0.29 -5.24 -16.48
N TYR A 116 0.60 -5.47 -15.22
CA TYR A 116 1.87 -5.06 -14.63
C TYR A 116 2.76 -6.28 -14.40
N PRO A 117 4.09 -6.16 -14.62
CA PRO A 117 5.00 -7.28 -14.41
C PRO A 117 5.13 -7.64 -12.92
N VAL A 118 5.63 -8.83 -12.66
CA VAL A 118 6.09 -9.20 -11.32
C VAL A 118 7.22 -8.25 -10.92
N ALA A 119 7.10 -7.67 -9.74
CA ALA A 119 8.13 -6.79 -9.19
C ALA A 119 9.19 -7.61 -8.45
N GLU A 120 10.45 -7.33 -8.73
CA GLU A 120 11.59 -7.92 -8.04
C GLU A 120 12.42 -6.84 -7.36
N PHE A 121 12.80 -7.09 -6.11
CA PHE A 121 13.55 -6.14 -5.29
C PHE A 121 14.79 -6.78 -4.70
N TYR A 122 15.90 -6.07 -4.76
CA TYR A 122 17.16 -6.47 -4.16
C TYR A 122 17.43 -5.59 -2.95
N LEU A 123 17.57 -6.19 -1.78
CA LEU A 123 17.85 -5.50 -0.54
C LEU A 123 19.24 -5.88 -0.03
N GLU A 124 20.02 -4.89 0.35
CA GLU A 124 21.26 -5.13 1.09
C GLU A 124 20.92 -5.51 2.53
N VAL A 125 21.53 -6.57 2.97
CA VAL A 125 21.32 -7.14 4.32
C VAL A 125 22.35 -6.60 5.29
#